data_24c2e37d54c6d97ce30868f01656888c
#
_entry.id   24c2e37d54c6d97ce30868f01656888c
#
_cell.length_a   1.000
_cell.length_b   1.000
_cell.length_c   1.000
_cell.angle_alpha   90.00
_cell.angle_beta   90.00
_cell.angle_gamma   90.00
#
_symmetry.space_group_name_H-M   'P 1'
#
loop_
_entity.id
_entity.type
_entity.pdbx_description
1 polymer ?
#
loop_
_entity_poly.entity_id
_entity_poly.type
_entity_poly.pdbx_seq_one_letter_code
_entity_poly.pdbx_strand_id
1 'polypeptide(L)'
;VKAGVLYLAAGANVFAIDGRTGETVWRWQPDSAEAGMVPSWQGVGLGEDLVFVGLRSAQVAALRQDTGELVWVESVGSVPQQAGGQVTTAPIHAVGKVFVGVANGDSGGQGRVVALDAATGDIAWTFFVVPRPGEFGHDTWPQDSDVWQVGGGGVWLVGTVDPDLGMVYFATGNPVPMFGGEIRAGDNLFTASVLALDMDTGDRRWHYQVVRHDIWDADIATPLLLYEAEIDGEPRKALAAMRADGLLFLFDRETGTPLTQIE
;
A
#
# COMPACT_ATOMS: atom_id res chain seq x y z
N VAL A 1 0.50 13.18 14.25
CA VAL A 1 0.94 14.05 15.37
C VAL A 1 1.80 13.23 16.31
N LYS A 2 2.96 13.77 16.71
CA LYS A 2 3.82 13.13 17.71
C LYS A 2 4.43 14.21 18.61
N ALA A 3 4.36 14.02 19.92
CA ALA A 3 4.90 14.95 20.92
C ALA A 3 4.46 16.43 20.73
N GLY A 4 3.22 16.65 20.26
CA GLY A 4 2.67 17.98 20.01
C GLY A 4 3.09 18.62 18.67
N VAL A 5 3.89 17.94 17.85
CA VAL A 5 4.25 18.39 16.50
C VAL A 5 3.36 17.70 15.46
N LEU A 6 2.84 18.50 14.54
CA LEU A 6 2.11 18.06 13.36
C LEU A 6 3.08 17.86 12.19
N TYR A 7 3.05 16.69 11.55
CA TYR A 7 3.83 16.43 10.35
C TYR A 7 2.86 16.26 9.18
N LEU A 8 3.07 16.99 8.10
CA LEU A 8 2.18 16.96 6.95
C LEU A 8 2.93 17.22 5.64
N ALA A 9 2.44 16.60 4.58
CA ALA A 9 2.86 16.87 3.22
C ALA A 9 1.88 17.85 2.55
N ALA A 10 2.38 18.93 1.96
CA ALA A 10 1.57 19.91 1.26
C ALA A 10 2.32 20.48 0.05
N GLY A 11 1.73 20.34 -1.13
CA GLY A 11 2.39 20.67 -2.39
C GLY A 11 3.69 19.91 -2.56
N ALA A 12 4.79 20.60 -2.81
CA ALA A 12 6.11 20.00 -2.96
C ALA A 12 6.91 19.94 -1.64
N ASN A 13 6.25 20.06 -0.49
CA ASN A 13 6.95 20.21 0.78
C ASN A 13 6.41 19.25 1.84
N VAL A 14 7.27 18.95 2.82
CA VAL A 14 6.89 18.35 4.10
C VAL A 14 7.17 19.38 5.20
N PHE A 15 6.24 19.50 6.13
CA PHE A 15 6.32 20.44 7.24
C PHE A 15 6.23 19.72 8.58
N ALA A 16 7.00 20.20 9.55
CA ALA A 16 6.73 20.01 10.96
C ALA A 16 6.21 21.34 11.54
N ILE A 17 5.09 21.28 12.23
CA ILE A 17 4.41 22.46 12.77
C ILE A 17 4.18 22.23 14.26
N ASP A 18 4.54 23.19 15.11
CA ASP A 18 4.17 23.18 16.52
C ASP A 18 2.62 23.24 16.63
N GLY A 19 2.01 22.16 17.12
CA GLY A 19 0.55 22.04 17.19
C GLY A 19 -0.12 22.99 18.16
N ARG A 20 0.65 23.64 19.03
CA ARG A 20 0.15 24.62 20.01
C ARG A 20 0.19 26.05 19.48
N THR A 21 1.27 26.41 18.75
CA THR A 21 1.49 27.78 18.24
C THR A 21 1.14 27.94 16.78
N GLY A 22 1.16 26.86 16.00
CA GLY A 22 1.01 26.89 14.54
C GLY A 22 2.29 27.33 13.81
N GLU A 23 3.38 27.52 14.54
CA GLU A 23 4.66 27.92 13.94
C GLU A 23 5.34 26.74 13.24
N THR A 24 5.97 26.99 12.10
CA THR A 24 6.76 26.00 11.39
C THR A 24 8.06 25.73 12.13
N VAL A 25 8.25 24.48 12.60
CA VAL A 25 9.48 24.01 13.23
C VAL A 25 10.56 23.82 12.17
N TRP A 26 10.21 23.08 11.10
CA TRP A 26 11.05 22.90 9.94
C TRP A 26 10.21 22.65 8.68
N ARG A 27 10.83 22.84 7.52
CA ARG A 27 10.30 22.55 6.21
C ARG A 27 11.34 21.80 5.40
N TRP A 28 10.96 20.68 4.82
CA TRP A 28 11.76 19.96 3.85
C TRP A 28 11.13 20.06 2.45
N GLN A 29 11.96 20.23 1.46
CA GLN A 29 11.59 20.21 0.05
C GLN A 29 12.61 19.37 -0.70
N PRO A 30 12.22 18.37 -1.50
CA PRO A 30 13.13 17.65 -2.36
C PRO A 30 13.87 18.60 -3.30
N ASP A 31 15.14 18.31 -3.59
CA ASP A 31 15.90 19.10 -4.56
C ASP A 31 15.23 19.07 -5.92
N SER A 32 15.05 20.24 -6.52
CA SER A 32 14.37 20.42 -7.81
C SER A 32 15.11 19.76 -9.00
N ALA A 33 16.32 19.26 -8.79
CA ALA A 33 17.12 18.57 -9.80
C ALA A 33 16.59 17.17 -10.14
N GLU A 34 15.79 16.55 -9.27
CA GLU A 34 15.15 15.26 -9.51
C GLU A 34 13.67 15.47 -9.85
N ALA A 35 13.38 15.58 -11.15
CA ALA A 35 12.02 15.75 -11.64
C ALA A 35 11.11 14.62 -11.15
N GLY A 36 10.07 14.95 -10.36
CA GLY A 36 9.07 13.99 -9.90
C GLY A 36 9.10 13.65 -8.42
N MET A 37 10.09 14.09 -7.64
CA MET A 37 10.12 13.94 -6.18
C MET A 37 9.10 14.84 -5.49
N VAL A 38 7.82 14.60 -5.74
CA VAL A 38 6.72 15.32 -5.07
C VAL A 38 6.17 14.44 -3.97
N PRO A 39 6.11 14.93 -2.70
CA PRO A 39 5.52 14.18 -1.61
C PRO A 39 4.09 13.74 -1.90
N SER A 40 3.72 12.57 -1.41
CA SER A 40 2.34 12.08 -1.46
C SER A 40 1.43 12.99 -0.65
N TRP A 41 0.24 13.26 -1.19
CA TRP A 41 -0.78 14.05 -0.49
C TRP A 41 -1.54 13.27 0.60
N GLN A 42 -1.41 11.95 0.69
CA GLN A 42 -2.12 11.14 1.68
C GLN A 42 -1.44 11.14 3.06
N GLY A 43 -0.38 11.94 3.22
CA GLY A 43 0.27 12.14 4.50
C GLY A 43 1.66 11.53 4.59
N VAL A 44 2.15 11.46 5.83
CA VAL A 44 3.49 10.95 6.17
C VAL A 44 3.37 9.86 7.23
N GLY A 45 4.31 8.91 7.23
CA GLY A 45 4.49 7.93 8.29
C GLY A 45 5.35 8.46 9.42
N LEU A 46 5.12 7.98 10.64
CA LEU A 46 5.93 8.36 11.81
C LEU A 46 6.55 7.11 12.44
N GLY A 47 7.87 7.11 12.51
CA GLY A 47 8.65 6.13 13.26
C GLY A 47 9.05 6.63 14.65
N GLU A 48 10.13 6.08 15.21
CA GLU A 48 10.65 6.52 16.49
C GLU A 48 11.20 7.95 16.39
N ASP A 49 12.22 8.18 15.54
CA ASP A 49 12.88 9.47 15.33
C ASP A 49 12.78 9.96 13.88
N LEU A 50 12.08 9.23 13.02
CA LEU A 50 12.00 9.50 11.59
C LEU A 50 10.56 9.79 11.15
N VAL A 51 10.46 10.64 10.13
CA VAL A 51 9.27 10.88 9.32
C VAL A 51 9.50 10.22 7.97
N PHE A 52 8.60 9.33 7.56
CA PHE A 52 8.67 8.65 6.27
C PHE A 52 7.71 9.29 5.28
N VAL A 53 8.21 9.56 4.09
CA VAL A 53 7.50 10.31 3.05
C VAL A 53 7.45 9.47 1.78
N GLY A 54 6.25 9.15 1.32
CA GLY A 54 6.07 8.59 0.00
C GLY A 54 6.24 9.68 -1.07
N LEU A 55 6.93 9.36 -2.17
CA LEU A 55 7.17 10.28 -3.28
C LEU A 55 6.51 9.75 -4.56
N ARG A 56 5.97 10.65 -5.36
CA ARG A 56 5.29 10.32 -6.62
C ARG A 56 6.23 9.76 -7.70
N SER A 57 7.53 9.85 -7.48
CA SER A 57 8.58 9.22 -8.28
C SER A 57 8.84 7.74 -7.92
N ALA A 58 7.91 7.09 -7.17
CA ALA A 58 8.08 5.75 -6.63
C ALA A 58 9.33 5.60 -5.74
N GLN A 59 9.52 6.57 -4.88
CA GLN A 59 10.57 6.57 -3.87
C GLN A 59 9.96 6.76 -2.48
N VAL A 60 10.71 6.41 -1.47
CA VAL A 60 10.43 6.70 -0.06
C VAL A 60 11.61 7.47 0.50
N ALA A 61 11.34 8.55 1.21
CA ALA A 61 12.34 9.32 1.93
C ALA A 61 12.14 9.20 3.43
N ALA A 62 13.22 9.20 4.20
CA ALA A 62 13.19 9.32 5.65
C ALA A 62 13.86 10.63 6.08
N LEU A 63 13.17 11.38 6.93
CA LEU A 63 13.61 12.65 7.48
C LEU A 63 13.69 12.55 8.99
N ARG A 64 14.63 13.27 9.61
CA ARG A 64 14.65 13.40 11.08
C ARG A 64 13.44 14.18 11.57
N GLN A 65 12.81 13.69 12.63
CA GLN A 65 11.61 14.35 13.19
C GLN A 65 11.92 15.74 13.78
N ASP A 66 13.09 15.92 14.36
CA ASP A 66 13.48 17.16 15.05
C ASP A 66 13.99 18.26 14.09
N THR A 67 14.65 17.89 12.99
CA THR A 67 15.33 18.84 12.11
C THR A 67 14.80 18.89 10.68
N GLY A 68 14.11 17.83 10.22
CA GLY A 68 13.73 17.66 8.82
C GLY A 68 14.91 17.29 7.90
N GLU A 69 16.09 16.97 8.48
CA GLU A 69 17.25 16.52 7.70
C GLU A 69 16.95 15.19 7.00
N LEU A 70 17.30 15.09 5.72
CA LEU A 70 17.18 13.87 4.94
C LEU A 70 18.19 12.82 5.42
N VAL A 71 17.69 11.63 5.78
CA VAL A 71 18.51 10.50 6.24
C VAL A 71 18.81 9.56 5.08
N TRP A 72 17.76 9.13 4.36
CA TRP A 72 17.88 8.28 3.19
C TRP A 72 16.71 8.49 2.20
N VAL A 73 16.96 8.15 0.95
CA VAL A 73 15.93 8.02 -0.10
C VAL A 73 16.14 6.67 -0.79
N GLU A 74 15.08 5.88 -0.92
CA GLU A 74 15.14 4.59 -1.59
C GLU A 74 14.08 4.48 -2.69
N SER A 75 14.45 3.86 -3.83
CA SER A 75 13.55 3.62 -4.95
C SER A 75 12.79 2.31 -4.74
N VAL A 76 11.47 2.39 -4.69
CA VAL A 76 10.57 1.23 -4.61
C VAL A 76 9.88 0.93 -5.95
N GLY A 77 10.21 1.71 -6.99
CA GLY A 77 9.57 1.70 -8.30
C GLY A 77 10.33 1.04 -9.43
N SER A 78 11.63 0.84 -9.30
CA SER A 78 12.45 0.35 -10.39
C SER A 78 12.36 -1.16 -10.55
N VAL A 79 11.45 -1.59 -11.42
CA VAL A 79 11.59 -2.88 -12.10
C VAL A 79 12.08 -2.54 -13.51
N PRO A 80 13.20 -3.11 -13.98
CA PRO A 80 13.59 -2.95 -15.37
C PRO A 80 12.41 -3.32 -16.26
N GLN A 81 11.99 -2.44 -17.17
CA GLN A 81 10.88 -2.62 -18.12
C GLN A 81 9.48 -2.11 -17.68
N GLN A 82 9.28 -1.59 -16.48
CA GLN A 82 8.01 -1.00 -16.10
C GLN A 82 8.15 0.50 -15.85
N ALA A 83 7.39 1.28 -16.59
CA ALA A 83 7.31 2.73 -16.41
C ALA A 83 6.79 3.06 -15.01
N GLY A 84 7.53 3.89 -14.33
CA GLY A 84 7.41 4.46 -13.02
C GLY A 84 6.12 4.25 -12.23
N GLY A 85 6.21 3.52 -11.12
CA GLY A 85 5.19 3.53 -10.09
C GLY A 85 5.12 4.88 -9.36
N GLN A 86 4.13 4.99 -8.47
CA GLN A 86 4.00 6.12 -7.56
C GLN A 86 3.77 5.60 -6.15
N VAL A 87 4.39 6.22 -5.14
CA VAL A 87 3.93 6.06 -3.76
C VAL A 87 2.93 7.18 -3.49
N THR A 88 1.66 6.83 -3.50
CA THR A 88 0.55 7.78 -3.25
C THR A 88 0.11 7.78 -1.79
N THR A 89 0.54 6.79 -1.01
CA THR A 89 0.12 6.55 0.37
C THR A 89 1.09 7.13 1.39
N ALA A 90 0.61 7.34 2.61
CA ALA A 90 1.49 7.50 3.76
C ALA A 90 2.19 6.16 4.04
N PRO A 91 3.54 6.13 4.16
CA PRO A 91 4.24 4.95 4.62
C PRO A 91 3.81 4.56 6.05
N ILE A 92 3.84 3.27 6.38
CA ILE A 92 3.49 2.78 7.72
C ILE A 92 4.74 2.23 8.38
N HIS A 93 5.04 2.71 9.57
CA HIS A 93 6.15 2.17 10.37
C HIS A 93 5.62 1.20 11.43
N ALA A 94 6.20 0.01 11.48
CA ALA A 94 6.02 -0.95 12.56
C ALA A 94 7.22 -1.91 12.63
N VAL A 95 7.58 -2.35 13.83
CA VAL A 95 8.62 -3.35 14.12
C VAL A 95 9.94 -3.14 13.35
N GLY A 96 10.40 -1.88 13.28
CA GLY A 96 11.65 -1.51 12.59
C GLY A 96 11.58 -1.53 11.06
N LYS A 97 10.39 -1.71 10.48
CA LYS A 97 10.18 -1.68 9.03
C LYS A 97 9.23 -0.55 8.62
N VAL A 98 9.34 -0.16 7.37
CA VAL A 98 8.41 0.78 6.70
C VAL A 98 7.74 0.04 5.56
N PHE A 99 6.41 0.01 5.57
CA PHE A 99 5.61 -0.65 4.55
C PHE A 99 4.94 0.40 3.66
N VAL A 100 5.04 0.19 2.35
CA VAL A 100 4.45 1.09 1.35
C VAL A 100 3.76 0.31 0.24
N GLY A 101 2.66 0.87 -0.23
CA GLY A 101 2.04 0.45 -1.48
C GLY A 101 2.61 1.24 -2.66
N VAL A 102 2.81 0.59 -3.79
CA VAL A 102 3.15 1.23 -5.05
C VAL A 102 1.96 1.17 -5.98
N ALA A 103 1.42 2.35 -6.26
CA ALA A 103 0.36 2.57 -7.22
C ALA A 103 0.97 2.74 -8.61
N ASN A 104 0.33 2.23 -9.61
CA ASN A 104 0.56 2.49 -11.03
C ASN A 104 -0.46 1.72 -11.89
N GLY A 105 -1.60 1.38 -11.32
CA GLY A 105 -2.59 0.53 -11.94
C GLY A 105 -2.92 0.98 -13.35
N ASP A 106 -3.52 2.14 -13.48
CA ASP A 106 -4.10 2.65 -14.73
C ASP A 106 -3.08 2.95 -15.82
N SER A 107 -1.81 3.05 -15.47
CA SER A 107 -0.72 3.36 -16.40
C SER A 107 0.00 2.12 -16.95
N GLY A 108 -0.51 0.90 -16.66
CA GLY A 108 0.07 -0.36 -17.15
C GLY A 108 1.31 -0.81 -16.40
N GLY A 109 1.43 -0.46 -15.12
CA GLY A 109 2.43 -1.03 -14.22
C GLY A 109 1.89 -2.21 -13.42
N GLN A 110 2.75 -2.80 -12.60
CA GLN A 110 2.35 -3.77 -11.58
C GLN A 110 2.34 -3.12 -10.20
N GLY A 111 1.19 -3.20 -9.52
CA GLY A 111 1.09 -2.89 -8.12
C GLY A 111 1.98 -3.80 -7.28
N ARG A 112 2.50 -3.27 -6.18
CA ARG A 112 3.31 -4.03 -5.23
C ARG A 112 3.25 -3.43 -3.84
N VAL A 113 3.57 -4.27 -2.87
CA VAL A 113 3.86 -3.86 -1.49
C VAL A 113 5.36 -4.02 -1.27
N VAL A 114 5.99 -3.03 -0.68
CA VAL A 114 7.43 -3.05 -0.37
C VAL A 114 7.60 -2.80 1.12
N ALA A 115 8.45 -3.60 1.76
CA ALA A 115 8.95 -3.33 3.09
C ALA A 115 10.41 -2.89 3.02
N LEU A 116 10.72 -1.84 3.75
CA LEU A 116 12.08 -1.31 3.87
C LEU A 116 12.52 -1.38 5.34
N ASP A 117 13.80 -1.54 5.59
CA ASP A 117 14.38 -1.29 6.90
C ASP A 117 14.22 0.20 7.24
N ALA A 118 13.66 0.49 8.40
CA ALA A 118 13.33 1.87 8.77
C ALA A 118 14.58 2.75 8.99
N ALA A 119 15.69 2.16 9.40
CA ALA A 119 16.91 2.90 9.71
C ALA A 119 17.77 3.18 8.47
N THR A 120 17.83 2.19 7.55
CA THR A 120 18.76 2.23 6.40
C THR A 120 18.07 2.55 5.07
N GLY A 121 16.77 2.24 4.95
CA GLY A 121 16.03 2.31 3.70
C GLY A 121 16.21 1.07 2.80
N ASP A 122 17.02 0.09 3.21
CA ASP A 122 17.23 -1.14 2.42
C ASP A 122 15.91 -1.89 2.23
N ILE A 123 15.65 -2.36 1.01
CA ILE A 123 14.46 -3.18 0.72
C ILE A 123 14.61 -4.54 1.41
N ALA A 124 13.73 -4.83 2.37
CA ALA A 124 13.66 -6.11 3.06
C ALA A 124 12.96 -7.16 2.20
N TRP A 125 11.83 -6.82 1.59
CA TRP A 125 11.10 -7.67 0.66
C TRP A 125 10.15 -6.85 -0.24
N THR A 126 9.72 -7.50 -1.33
CA THR A 126 8.73 -6.96 -2.27
C THR A 126 7.72 -8.05 -2.61
N PHE A 127 6.43 -7.74 -2.47
CA PHE A 127 5.32 -8.57 -2.95
C PHE A 127 4.69 -7.94 -4.18
N PHE A 128 4.65 -8.66 -5.31
CA PHE A 128 3.97 -8.21 -6.52
C PHE A 128 2.51 -8.64 -6.51
N VAL A 129 1.60 -7.71 -6.78
CA VAL A 129 0.14 -7.97 -6.78
C VAL A 129 -0.23 -8.90 -7.94
N VAL A 130 0.40 -8.74 -9.10
CA VAL A 130 0.18 -9.67 -10.22
C VAL A 130 1.27 -10.75 -10.16
N PRO A 131 0.88 -12.03 -9.95
CA PRO A 131 1.83 -13.12 -9.80
C PRO A 131 2.61 -13.38 -11.08
N ARG A 132 3.88 -13.76 -10.93
CA ARG A 132 4.77 -14.15 -12.04
C ARG A 132 4.56 -15.62 -12.42
N PRO A 133 5.03 -16.04 -13.60
CA PRO A 133 5.01 -17.44 -13.99
C PRO A 133 5.60 -18.37 -12.91
N GLY A 134 4.83 -19.38 -12.54
CA GLY A 134 5.17 -20.33 -11.48
C GLY A 134 4.76 -19.93 -10.06
N GLU A 135 4.32 -18.71 -9.83
CA GLU A 135 3.77 -18.27 -8.55
C GLU A 135 2.27 -18.60 -8.45
N PHE A 136 1.79 -18.79 -7.23
CA PHE A 136 0.37 -19.03 -6.95
C PHE A 136 -0.49 -17.87 -7.48
N GLY A 137 -1.52 -18.21 -8.24
CA GLY A 137 -2.47 -17.25 -8.82
C GLY A 137 -2.07 -16.78 -10.24
N HIS A 138 -0.87 -17.11 -10.74
CA HIS A 138 -0.51 -16.79 -12.12
C HIS A 138 -1.43 -17.48 -13.15
N ASP A 139 -1.93 -18.66 -12.84
CA ASP A 139 -2.88 -19.41 -13.65
C ASP A 139 -4.25 -18.74 -13.82
N THR A 140 -4.52 -17.68 -13.05
CA THR A 140 -5.70 -16.81 -13.19
C THR A 140 -5.52 -15.70 -14.24
N TRP A 141 -4.36 -15.66 -14.90
CA TRP A 141 -4.00 -14.77 -15.98
C TRP A 141 -3.80 -15.58 -17.28
N PRO A 142 -3.97 -14.96 -18.47
CA PRO A 142 -3.68 -15.66 -19.74
C PRO A 142 -2.26 -16.21 -19.77
N GLN A 143 -2.11 -17.49 -20.11
CA GLN A 143 -0.82 -18.17 -20.14
C GLN A 143 -0.11 -18.06 -21.49
N ASP A 144 -0.80 -17.57 -22.51
CA ASP A 144 -0.32 -17.37 -23.88
C ASP A 144 -0.03 -15.90 -24.23
N SER A 145 0.01 -15.03 -23.20
CA SER A 145 0.21 -13.59 -23.36
C SER A 145 1.01 -13.01 -22.19
N ASP A 146 1.64 -11.88 -22.44
CA ASP A 146 2.42 -11.13 -21.46
C ASP A 146 1.62 -10.04 -20.74
N VAL A 147 0.28 -10.05 -20.85
CA VAL A 147 -0.59 -9.02 -20.26
C VAL A 147 -0.42 -8.90 -18.75
N TRP A 148 -0.06 -9.99 -18.07
CA TRP A 148 0.24 -10.01 -16.64
C TRP A 148 1.37 -9.05 -16.25
N GLN A 149 2.33 -8.77 -17.15
CA GLN A 149 3.48 -7.87 -16.89
C GLN A 149 3.03 -6.41 -16.69
N VAL A 150 1.87 -6.05 -17.20
CA VAL A 150 1.26 -4.73 -17.10
C VAL A 150 -0.14 -4.79 -16.48
N GLY A 151 -0.38 -5.84 -15.68
CA GLY A 151 -1.71 -6.24 -15.24
C GLY A 151 -2.37 -5.35 -14.18
N GLY A 152 -1.77 -4.27 -13.74
CA GLY A 152 -2.38 -3.34 -12.80
C GLY A 152 -2.25 -3.76 -11.34
N GLY A 153 -3.36 -3.76 -10.60
CA GLY A 153 -3.38 -4.10 -9.16
C GLY A 153 -2.69 -3.05 -8.30
N GLY A 154 -2.79 -1.77 -8.64
CA GLY A 154 -2.13 -0.69 -7.91
C GLY A 154 -2.46 -0.72 -6.41
N VAL A 155 -1.45 -0.52 -5.55
CA VAL A 155 -1.64 -0.41 -4.10
C VAL A 155 -1.60 1.08 -3.75
N TRP A 156 -2.76 1.72 -3.86
CA TRP A 156 -2.89 3.18 -3.81
C TRP A 156 -3.44 3.73 -2.49
N LEU A 157 -3.91 2.84 -1.61
CA LEU A 157 -4.37 3.17 -0.27
C LEU A 157 -3.33 2.81 0.78
N VAL A 158 -3.38 3.55 1.90
CA VAL A 158 -2.57 3.23 3.06
C VAL A 158 -2.94 1.85 3.61
N GLY A 159 -1.94 1.04 3.92
CA GLY A 159 -2.15 -0.27 4.56
C GLY A 159 -2.47 -0.14 6.06
N THR A 160 -2.61 -1.28 6.71
CA THR A 160 -2.83 -1.36 8.16
C THR A 160 -1.98 -2.50 8.71
N VAL A 161 -1.41 -2.32 9.92
CA VAL A 161 -0.53 -3.30 10.56
C VAL A 161 -1.17 -3.92 11.80
N ASP A 162 -0.94 -5.20 12.01
CA ASP A 162 -1.23 -5.91 13.25
C ASP A 162 0.06 -6.58 13.75
N PRO A 163 0.85 -5.89 14.59
CA PRO A 163 2.10 -6.46 15.12
C PRO A 163 1.90 -7.71 15.97
N ASP A 164 0.75 -7.87 16.63
CA ASP A 164 0.45 -9.05 17.45
C ASP A 164 0.30 -10.32 16.60
N LEU A 165 -0.25 -10.17 15.39
CA LEU A 165 -0.36 -11.26 14.42
C LEU A 165 0.84 -11.33 13.46
N GLY A 166 1.75 -10.37 13.50
CA GLY A 166 2.85 -10.24 12.55
C GLY A 166 2.40 -10.01 11.11
N MET A 167 1.26 -9.32 10.93
CA MET A 167 0.65 -9.13 9.61
C MET A 167 0.53 -7.66 9.21
N VAL A 168 0.70 -7.41 7.93
CA VAL A 168 0.34 -6.14 7.28
C VAL A 168 -0.73 -6.39 6.22
N TYR A 169 -1.72 -5.50 6.17
CA TYR A 169 -2.87 -5.63 5.29
C TYR A 169 -2.90 -4.50 4.28
N PHE A 170 -3.14 -4.84 3.02
CA PHE A 170 -3.30 -3.88 1.94
C PHE A 170 -4.51 -4.21 1.07
N ALA A 171 -5.13 -3.16 0.54
CA ALA A 171 -6.10 -3.27 -0.53
C ALA A 171 -5.41 -3.09 -1.87
N THR A 172 -5.81 -3.85 -2.88
CA THR A 172 -5.30 -3.75 -4.24
C THR A 172 -6.37 -3.24 -5.19
N GLY A 173 -5.95 -2.44 -6.15
CA GLY A 173 -6.82 -1.87 -7.17
C GLY A 173 -7.13 -2.81 -8.32
N ASN A 174 -7.78 -2.27 -9.32
CA ASN A 174 -8.28 -2.93 -10.53
C ASN A 174 -7.18 -3.60 -11.37
N PRO A 175 -7.53 -4.62 -12.17
CA PRO A 175 -6.66 -5.11 -13.24
C PRO A 175 -6.63 -4.15 -14.43
N VAL A 176 -5.57 -4.23 -15.24
CA VAL A 176 -5.39 -3.41 -16.46
C VAL A 176 -5.29 -4.32 -17.68
N PRO A 177 -5.89 -3.93 -18.82
CA PRO A 177 -6.75 -2.75 -19.05
C PRO A 177 -8.05 -2.85 -18.26
N MET A 178 -8.47 -1.72 -17.67
CA MET A 178 -9.59 -1.65 -16.74
C MET A 178 -10.90 -2.23 -17.31
N PHE A 179 -11.30 -1.77 -18.51
CA PHE A 179 -12.54 -2.18 -19.18
C PHE A 179 -12.33 -3.22 -20.30
N GLY A 180 -11.09 -3.62 -20.57
CA GLY A 180 -10.73 -4.54 -21.65
C GLY A 180 -10.52 -5.96 -21.15
N GLY A 181 -11.53 -6.54 -20.48
CA GLY A 181 -11.44 -7.86 -19.85
C GLY A 181 -11.12 -9.01 -20.80
N GLU A 182 -11.50 -8.90 -22.07
CA GLU A 182 -11.30 -9.94 -23.09
C GLU A 182 -9.83 -10.31 -23.32
N ILE A 183 -8.89 -9.38 -23.12
CA ILE A 183 -7.45 -9.65 -23.31
C ILE A 183 -6.74 -10.18 -22.05
N ARG A 184 -7.44 -10.19 -20.92
CA ARG A 184 -6.92 -10.70 -19.64
C ARG A 184 -7.87 -11.72 -19.00
N ALA A 185 -8.29 -12.71 -19.78
CA ALA A 185 -9.19 -13.78 -19.31
C ALA A 185 -8.70 -14.41 -18.00
N GLY A 186 -9.65 -14.84 -17.17
CA GLY A 186 -9.43 -15.42 -15.84
C GLY A 186 -9.74 -14.46 -14.70
N ASP A 187 -9.57 -14.89 -13.45
CA ASP A 187 -9.95 -14.13 -12.25
C ASP A 187 -9.02 -12.94 -11.97
N ASN A 188 -7.81 -12.92 -12.53
CA ASN A 188 -6.78 -11.87 -12.41
C ASN A 188 -6.31 -11.60 -10.98
N LEU A 189 -5.94 -12.64 -10.23
CA LEU A 189 -5.35 -12.50 -8.89
C LEU A 189 -4.02 -11.71 -8.97
N PHE A 190 -3.73 -10.86 -7.98
CA PHE A 190 -4.49 -10.49 -6.78
C PHE A 190 -5.07 -9.06 -6.92
N THR A 191 -5.61 -8.70 -8.06
CA THR A 191 -6.30 -7.43 -8.25
C THR A 191 -7.64 -7.42 -7.51
N ALA A 192 -8.18 -6.24 -7.20
CA ALA A 192 -9.43 -6.04 -6.48
C ALA A 192 -9.53 -6.94 -5.22
N SER A 193 -8.49 -6.95 -4.39
CA SER A 193 -8.34 -7.89 -3.27
C SER A 193 -7.94 -7.21 -1.97
N VAL A 194 -8.30 -7.85 -0.86
CA VAL A 194 -7.63 -7.66 0.43
C VAL A 194 -6.48 -8.65 0.51
N LEU A 195 -5.29 -8.16 0.84
CA LEU A 195 -4.08 -8.96 1.06
C LEU A 195 -3.67 -8.88 2.52
N ALA A 196 -3.33 -10.03 3.11
CA ALA A 196 -2.59 -10.10 4.37
C ALA A 196 -1.23 -10.73 4.10
N LEU A 197 -0.18 -9.98 4.40
CA LEU A 197 1.19 -10.38 4.20
C LEU A 197 1.91 -10.52 5.54
N ASP A 198 2.82 -11.46 5.64
CA ASP A 198 3.72 -11.58 6.76
C ASP A 198 4.65 -10.35 6.81
N MET A 199 4.75 -9.70 7.97
CA MET A 199 5.53 -8.47 8.11
C MET A 199 7.03 -8.68 7.94
N ASP A 200 7.53 -9.89 8.23
CA ASP A 200 8.96 -10.19 8.18
C ASP A 200 9.41 -10.66 6.81
N THR A 201 8.62 -11.50 6.14
CA THR A 201 9.02 -12.17 4.91
C THR A 201 8.33 -11.63 3.66
N GLY A 202 7.18 -10.96 3.81
CA GLY A 202 6.32 -10.56 2.70
C GLY A 202 5.49 -11.70 2.11
N ASP A 203 5.55 -12.90 2.70
CA ASP A 203 4.75 -14.03 2.26
C ASP A 203 3.26 -13.76 2.45
N ARG A 204 2.46 -14.13 1.45
CA ARG A 204 1.01 -14.01 1.54
C ARG A 204 0.45 -15.02 2.54
N ARG A 205 -0.11 -14.53 3.63
CA ARG A 205 -0.79 -15.35 4.65
C ARG A 205 -2.19 -15.74 4.17
N TRP A 206 -2.95 -14.76 3.68
CA TRP A 206 -4.24 -14.96 3.04
C TRP A 206 -4.58 -13.81 2.08
N HIS A 207 -5.60 -14.01 1.27
CA HIS A 207 -6.21 -12.97 0.43
C HIS A 207 -7.71 -13.24 0.29
N TYR A 208 -8.43 -12.19 -0.05
CA TYR A 208 -9.82 -12.28 -0.47
C TYR A 208 -10.05 -11.34 -1.65
N GLN A 209 -10.41 -11.90 -2.80
CA GLN A 209 -10.72 -11.11 -3.99
C GLN A 209 -12.18 -10.68 -3.94
N VAL A 210 -12.44 -9.37 -3.86
CA VAL A 210 -13.80 -8.82 -3.73
C VAL A 210 -14.54 -8.77 -5.05
N VAL A 211 -13.83 -8.78 -6.18
CA VAL A 211 -14.37 -8.88 -7.54
C VAL A 211 -13.43 -9.70 -8.40
N ARG A 212 -13.92 -10.82 -8.92
CA ARG A 212 -13.20 -11.63 -9.91
C ARG A 212 -13.36 -11.02 -11.28
N HIS A 213 -12.30 -11.03 -12.08
CA HIS A 213 -12.31 -10.49 -13.43
C HIS A 213 -12.94 -9.10 -13.51
N ASP A 214 -12.49 -8.19 -12.64
CA ASP A 214 -13.08 -6.87 -12.52
C ASP A 214 -12.98 -6.09 -13.84
N ILE A 215 -14.11 -5.68 -14.38
CA ILE A 215 -14.27 -4.85 -15.60
C ILE A 215 -15.04 -3.55 -15.28
N TRP A 216 -15.16 -3.19 -13.99
CA TRP A 216 -16.00 -2.11 -13.49
C TRP A 216 -15.22 -1.03 -12.74
N ASP A 217 -13.91 -1.25 -12.50
CA ASP A 217 -13.13 -0.41 -11.59
C ASP A 217 -13.68 -0.47 -10.14
N ALA A 218 -13.91 -1.70 -9.67
CA ALA A 218 -14.53 -1.96 -8.38
C ALA A 218 -13.51 -2.03 -7.25
N ASP A 219 -12.68 -1.01 -7.14
CA ASP A 219 -11.65 -0.90 -6.12
C ASP A 219 -12.19 -0.98 -4.69
N ILE A 220 -11.37 -1.50 -3.77
CA ILE A 220 -11.55 -1.23 -2.36
C ILE A 220 -11.14 0.22 -2.14
N ALA A 221 -12.08 1.07 -1.75
CA ALA A 221 -11.94 2.53 -1.79
C ALA A 221 -11.62 3.16 -0.43
N THR A 222 -11.43 2.35 0.61
CA THR A 222 -11.10 2.82 1.96
C THR A 222 -9.88 2.10 2.52
N PRO A 223 -9.10 2.74 3.40
CA PRO A 223 -8.16 2.02 4.24
C PRO A 223 -8.85 0.88 4.99
N LEU A 224 -8.11 -0.21 5.21
CA LEU A 224 -8.63 -1.36 5.94
C LEU A 224 -8.69 -1.05 7.44
N LEU A 225 -9.86 -1.27 8.04
CA LEU A 225 -10.08 -1.00 9.46
C LEU A 225 -9.95 -2.29 10.27
N LEU A 226 -9.01 -2.34 11.21
CA LEU A 226 -8.92 -3.42 12.20
C LEU A 226 -9.75 -3.05 13.42
N TYR A 227 -10.52 -4.02 13.93
CA TYR A 227 -11.33 -3.85 15.13
C TYR A 227 -11.51 -5.19 15.86
N GLU A 228 -11.97 -5.11 17.09
CA GLU A 228 -12.37 -6.28 17.86
C GLU A 228 -13.86 -6.17 18.17
N ALA A 229 -14.58 -7.27 18.00
CA ALA A 229 -16.01 -7.33 18.25
C ALA A 229 -16.40 -8.72 18.76
N GLU A 230 -17.51 -8.78 19.48
CA GLU A 230 -18.20 -10.03 19.77
C GLU A 230 -19.12 -10.35 18.59
N ILE A 231 -18.89 -11.49 17.94
CA ILE A 231 -19.69 -11.98 16.81
C ILE A 231 -20.14 -13.39 17.16
N ASP A 232 -21.46 -13.61 17.17
CA ASP A 232 -22.08 -14.88 17.56
C ASP A 232 -21.70 -15.35 18.98
N GLY A 233 -21.48 -14.38 19.90
CA GLY A 233 -21.09 -14.63 21.29
C GLY A 233 -19.60 -14.96 21.50
N GLU A 234 -18.78 -14.84 20.46
CA GLU A 234 -17.34 -15.10 20.50
C GLU A 234 -16.54 -13.83 20.18
N PRO A 235 -15.47 -13.53 20.93
CA PRO A 235 -14.58 -12.42 20.60
C PRO A 235 -13.85 -12.71 19.29
N ARG A 236 -13.88 -11.75 18.37
CA ARG A 236 -13.24 -11.85 17.06
C ARG A 236 -12.33 -10.67 16.81
N LYS A 237 -11.13 -10.97 16.32
CA LYS A 237 -10.25 -9.99 15.71
C LYS A 237 -10.69 -9.82 14.25
N ALA A 238 -11.24 -8.65 13.92
CA ALA A 238 -11.90 -8.44 12.64
C ALA A 238 -11.20 -7.37 11.79
N LEU A 239 -11.44 -7.45 10.48
CA LEU A 239 -11.03 -6.48 9.49
C LEU A 239 -12.25 -6.10 8.66
N ALA A 240 -12.43 -4.79 8.44
CA ALA A 240 -13.45 -4.27 7.55
C ALA A 240 -12.81 -3.62 6.31
N ALA A 241 -13.39 -3.91 5.14
CA ALA A 241 -13.05 -3.34 3.85
C ALA A 241 -14.31 -2.85 3.15
N MET A 242 -14.27 -1.68 2.53
CA MET A 242 -15.40 -1.14 1.77
C MET A 242 -15.03 -0.94 0.31
N ARG A 243 -15.82 -1.52 -0.59
CA ARG A 243 -15.67 -1.37 -2.02
C ARG A 243 -16.27 -0.04 -2.50
N ALA A 244 -15.86 0.44 -3.67
CA ALA A 244 -16.26 1.73 -4.23
C ALA A 244 -17.77 1.92 -4.39
N ASP A 245 -18.53 0.84 -4.56
CA ASP A 245 -20.00 0.85 -4.63
C ASP A 245 -20.70 0.84 -3.25
N GLY A 246 -19.93 0.90 -2.15
CA GLY A 246 -20.43 0.92 -0.78
C GLY A 246 -20.67 -0.46 -0.17
N LEU A 247 -20.32 -1.54 -0.84
CA LEU A 247 -20.41 -2.88 -0.28
C LEU A 247 -19.35 -3.08 0.81
N LEU A 248 -19.80 -3.45 2.02
CA LEU A 248 -18.94 -3.68 3.19
C LEU A 248 -18.64 -5.17 3.36
N PHE A 249 -17.37 -5.48 3.45
CA PHE A 249 -16.84 -6.82 3.71
C PHE A 249 -16.24 -6.87 5.11
N LEU A 250 -16.58 -7.91 5.87
CA LEU A 250 -16.06 -8.15 7.21
C LEU A 250 -15.37 -9.50 7.25
N PHE A 251 -14.13 -9.51 7.75
CA PHE A 251 -13.30 -10.71 7.79
C PHE A 251 -12.77 -10.98 9.19
N ASP A 252 -12.58 -12.24 9.52
CA ASP A 252 -11.61 -12.63 10.53
C ASP A 252 -10.22 -12.23 10.02
N ARG A 253 -9.51 -11.37 10.76
CA ARG A 253 -8.28 -10.77 10.23
C ARG A 253 -7.07 -11.69 10.28
N GLU A 254 -7.15 -12.78 11.06
CA GLU A 254 -6.10 -13.79 11.12
C GLU A 254 -6.14 -14.75 9.93
N THR A 255 -7.37 -15.10 9.49
CA THR A 255 -7.60 -16.16 8.48
C THR A 255 -8.11 -15.67 7.14
N GLY A 256 -8.66 -14.46 7.09
CA GLY A 256 -9.36 -13.93 5.92
C GLY A 256 -10.75 -14.53 5.69
N THR A 257 -11.26 -15.30 6.65
CA THR A 257 -12.60 -15.91 6.55
C THR A 257 -13.67 -14.81 6.67
N PRO A 258 -14.61 -14.73 5.73
CA PRO A 258 -15.74 -13.79 5.86
C PRO A 258 -16.53 -14.03 7.15
N LEU A 259 -16.78 -12.96 7.92
CA LEU A 259 -17.59 -12.97 9.14
C LEU A 259 -19.07 -12.71 8.87
N THR A 260 -19.38 -12.19 7.69
CA THR A 260 -20.74 -11.97 7.22
C THR A 260 -20.92 -12.70 5.90
N GLN A 261 -22.13 -13.16 5.64
CA GLN A 261 -22.46 -13.74 4.33
C GLN A 261 -22.42 -12.59 3.31
N ILE A 262 -21.55 -12.73 2.32
CA ILE A 262 -21.42 -11.78 1.20
C ILE A 262 -22.16 -12.43 0.03
N GLU A 263 -23.30 -11.86 -0.33
CA GLU A 263 -24.12 -12.31 -1.48
C GLU A 263 -23.68 -11.63 -2.76
#